data_504457bce98083b431f0376860eca2ed
#
_entry.id   504457bce98083b431f0376860eca2ed
#
_cell.length_a   1.000
_cell.length_b   1.000
_cell.length_c   1.000
_cell.angle_alpha   90.00
_cell.angle_beta   90.00
_cell.angle_gamma   90.00
#
_symmetry.space_group_name_H-M   'P 1'
#
loop_
_entity.id
_entity.type
_entity.pdbx_description
1 polymer ?
#
loop_
_entity_poly.entity_id
_entity_poly.type
_entity_poly.pdbx_seq_one_letter_code
_entity_poly.pdbx_strand_id
1 'polypeptide(L)'
;RDLVRSRGLGDVYKRQVHKSAINALVLCGAVPVYVNPEVNSELGISLGMNLDSVKKAIEDNPDAVAVLVNNPTYYGICSDICSIVSFAHEHGMKVLADEAHGTHLYFQPDLPVSAMKAGADMAAVSMHKSGGSLTQSSILLTNKGVNADYVRQIINLTQTTSGSYLLLASLDISRRNLALRGRESFTKVMEMAEYARKEINDIGGYYAYGKELVNGTSVYDYDVTKLSVHTLGLGLAGIEVYDLLRDEYDIQIEFGDVSNILAYI
;
A
#
# COMPACT_ATOMS: atom_id res chain seq x y z
N ARG A 1 17.22 -18.21 -21.48
CA ARG A 1 16.85 -18.76 -20.16
C ARG A 1 17.68 -18.05 -19.09
N ASP A 2 17.47 -16.77 -18.93
CA ASP A 2 18.13 -16.02 -17.86
C ASP A 2 17.17 -15.91 -16.70
N LEU A 3 17.39 -16.79 -15.73
CA LEU A 3 16.84 -16.68 -14.40
C LEU A 3 17.16 -15.29 -13.84
N VAL A 4 16.14 -14.61 -13.34
CA VAL A 4 16.24 -13.34 -12.65
C VAL A 4 17.42 -13.35 -11.70
N ARG A 5 18.53 -12.73 -12.07
CA ARG A 5 19.67 -12.52 -11.19
C ARG A 5 19.32 -11.39 -10.23
N SER A 6 18.95 -11.76 -9.02
CA SER A 6 18.92 -10.84 -7.90
C SER A 6 20.31 -10.22 -7.72
N ARG A 7 20.47 -8.97 -8.08
CA ARG A 7 21.67 -8.20 -7.73
C ARG A 7 21.48 -7.66 -6.32
N GLY A 8 22.10 -8.36 -5.36
CA GLY A 8 22.46 -7.84 -4.05
C GLY A 8 21.29 -7.52 -3.08
N LEU A 9 21.46 -7.92 -1.82
CA LEU A 9 20.53 -7.63 -0.69
C LEU A 9 20.33 -6.13 -0.40
N GLY A 10 21.12 -5.23 -0.97
CA GLY A 10 20.99 -3.77 -0.79
C GLY A 10 19.82 -3.13 -1.53
N ASP A 11 19.24 -3.78 -2.54
CA ASP A 11 18.15 -3.24 -3.35
C ASP A 11 16.74 -3.54 -2.82
N VAL A 12 16.61 -4.37 -1.78
CA VAL A 12 15.32 -4.81 -1.23
C VAL A 12 14.55 -3.63 -0.62
N TYR A 13 15.23 -2.64 -0.09
CA TYR A 13 14.61 -1.45 0.52
C TYR A 13 14.08 -0.41 -0.49
N LYS A 14 14.52 -0.46 -1.73
CA LYS A 14 14.08 0.49 -2.78
C LYS A 14 12.89 0.01 -3.60
N ARG A 15 12.52 -1.28 -3.48
CA ARG A 15 11.43 -1.88 -4.26
C ARG A 15 10.21 -2.03 -3.36
N GLN A 16 9.25 -1.18 -3.52
CA GLN A 16 7.96 -1.26 -2.78
C GLN A 16 7.06 -2.39 -3.32
N VAL A 17 7.63 -3.55 -3.59
CA VAL A 17 6.88 -4.72 -4.05
C VAL A 17 6.93 -5.79 -2.97
N HIS A 18 5.77 -6.22 -2.50
CA HIS A 18 5.69 -7.27 -1.49
C HIS A 18 6.30 -8.58 -2.02
N LYS A 19 6.93 -9.35 -1.13
CA LYS A 19 7.60 -10.62 -1.47
C LYS A 19 6.67 -11.60 -2.20
N SER A 20 5.37 -11.59 -1.89
CA SER A 20 4.38 -12.45 -2.58
C SER A 20 4.26 -12.15 -4.07
N ALA A 21 4.34 -10.87 -4.47
CA ALA A 21 4.32 -10.50 -5.88
C ALA A 21 5.58 -10.99 -6.61
N ILE A 22 6.75 -10.87 -5.99
CA ILE A 22 8.00 -11.42 -6.53
C ILE A 22 7.90 -12.95 -6.69
N ASN A 23 7.38 -13.63 -5.67
CA ASN A 23 7.17 -15.09 -5.73
C ASN A 23 6.16 -15.47 -6.83
N ALA A 24 5.09 -14.68 -7.02
CA ALA A 24 4.13 -14.89 -8.10
C ALA A 24 4.78 -14.77 -9.48
N LEU A 25 5.65 -13.78 -9.69
CA LEU A 25 6.42 -13.64 -10.95
C LEU A 25 7.25 -14.91 -11.23
N VAL A 26 7.89 -15.46 -10.19
CA VAL A 26 8.67 -16.72 -10.32
C VAL A 26 7.75 -17.89 -10.70
N LEU A 27 6.59 -18.02 -10.04
CA LEU A 27 5.62 -19.09 -10.33
C LEU A 27 5.04 -19.00 -11.75
N CYS A 28 4.79 -17.79 -12.23
CA CYS A 28 4.25 -17.55 -13.58
C CYS A 28 5.34 -17.63 -14.65
N GLY A 29 6.62 -17.62 -14.31
CA GLY A 29 7.72 -17.48 -15.28
C GLY A 29 7.72 -16.11 -15.97
N ALA A 30 7.14 -15.10 -15.35
CA ALA A 30 7.07 -13.76 -15.91
C ALA A 30 8.43 -13.06 -15.82
N VAL A 31 8.75 -12.25 -16.83
CA VAL A 31 9.95 -11.40 -16.85
C VAL A 31 9.55 -10.00 -16.39
N PRO A 32 9.98 -9.55 -15.20
CA PRO A 32 9.60 -8.24 -14.70
C PRO A 32 10.45 -7.12 -15.29
N VAL A 33 9.80 -6.01 -15.60
CA VAL A 33 10.41 -4.70 -15.81
C VAL A 33 10.12 -3.85 -14.57
N TYR A 34 11.17 -3.37 -13.91
CA TYR A 34 11.02 -2.62 -12.67
C TYR A 34 11.01 -1.11 -12.93
N VAL A 35 9.96 -0.44 -12.44
CA VAL A 35 9.91 1.01 -12.31
C VAL A 35 10.33 1.35 -10.88
N ASN A 36 11.44 2.08 -10.74
CA ASN A 36 11.92 2.48 -9.42
C ASN A 36 11.09 3.66 -8.91
N PRO A 37 10.63 3.63 -7.64
CA PRO A 37 10.02 4.78 -7.02
C PRO A 37 11.06 5.89 -6.80
N GLU A 38 10.62 7.11 -6.69
CA GLU A 38 11.46 8.20 -6.18
C GLU A 38 11.72 8.01 -4.68
N VAL A 39 12.72 8.69 -4.16
CA VAL A 39 13.11 8.62 -2.75
C VAL A 39 13.19 10.03 -2.18
N ASN A 40 12.55 10.26 -1.05
CA ASN A 40 12.80 11.43 -0.24
C ASN A 40 14.00 11.14 0.66
N SER A 41 15.15 11.75 0.32
CA SER A 41 16.41 11.51 1.04
C SER A 41 16.45 12.12 2.43
N GLU A 42 15.67 13.15 2.70
CA GLU A 42 15.59 13.80 4.02
C GLU A 42 14.81 12.92 5.00
N LEU A 43 13.70 12.36 4.55
CA LEU A 43 12.88 11.45 5.35
C LEU A 43 13.38 9.99 5.32
N GLY A 44 14.23 9.65 4.34
CA GLY A 44 14.71 8.26 4.17
C GLY A 44 13.64 7.28 3.67
N ILE A 45 12.56 7.77 3.04
CA ILE A 45 11.44 6.94 2.57
C ILE A 45 11.36 6.88 1.05
N SER A 46 10.86 5.74 0.55
CA SER A 46 10.47 5.63 -0.85
C SER A 46 9.11 6.30 -1.07
N LEU A 47 9.01 7.06 -2.15
CA LEU A 47 7.77 7.72 -2.58
C LEU A 47 6.95 6.81 -3.50
N GLY A 48 5.89 7.34 -4.10
CA GLY A 48 5.12 6.66 -5.12
C GLY A 48 5.87 6.57 -6.46
N MET A 49 5.22 5.96 -7.44
CA MET A 49 5.73 5.88 -8.79
C MET A 49 5.47 7.19 -9.54
N ASN A 50 6.51 7.73 -10.15
CA ASN A 50 6.37 8.85 -11.07
C ASN A 50 5.68 8.39 -12.35
N LEU A 51 4.63 9.10 -12.78
CA LEU A 51 3.82 8.73 -13.93
C LEU A 51 4.64 8.66 -15.23
N ASP A 52 5.57 9.59 -15.44
CA ASP A 52 6.39 9.61 -16.65
C ASP A 52 7.33 8.40 -16.72
N SER A 53 7.85 7.97 -15.57
CA SER A 53 8.66 6.75 -15.48
C SER A 53 7.83 5.49 -15.81
N VAL A 54 6.57 5.44 -15.38
CA VAL A 54 5.64 4.35 -15.72
C VAL A 54 5.32 4.36 -17.22
N LYS A 55 4.98 5.52 -17.77
CA LYS A 55 4.71 5.69 -19.22
C LYS A 55 5.88 5.22 -20.06
N LYS A 56 7.08 5.69 -19.73
CA LYS A 56 8.30 5.26 -20.42
C LYS A 56 8.50 3.75 -20.36
N ALA A 57 8.31 3.15 -19.20
CA ALA A 57 8.45 1.69 -19.05
C ALA A 57 7.44 0.91 -19.89
N ILE A 58 6.20 1.40 -20.02
CA ILE A 58 5.16 0.81 -20.88
C ILE A 58 5.54 0.95 -22.36
N GLU A 59 5.95 2.13 -22.80
CA GLU A 59 6.36 2.41 -24.19
C GLU A 59 7.59 1.59 -24.61
N ASP A 60 8.57 1.47 -23.71
CA ASP A 60 9.79 0.69 -23.96
C ASP A 60 9.56 -0.83 -23.95
N ASN A 61 8.39 -1.31 -23.45
CA ASN A 61 8.07 -2.73 -23.32
C ASN A 61 6.64 -3.05 -23.82
N PRO A 62 6.38 -2.90 -25.13
CA PRO A 62 5.04 -3.06 -25.70
C PRO A 62 4.48 -4.49 -25.60
N ASP A 63 5.35 -5.48 -25.36
CA ASP A 63 4.96 -6.89 -25.17
C ASP A 63 4.55 -7.21 -23.72
N ALA A 64 4.66 -6.25 -22.79
CA ALA A 64 4.20 -6.44 -21.43
C ALA A 64 2.68 -6.59 -21.39
N VAL A 65 2.19 -7.49 -20.53
CA VAL A 65 0.75 -7.82 -20.46
C VAL A 65 0.04 -7.14 -19.30
N ALA A 66 0.80 -6.69 -18.29
CA ALA A 66 0.24 -6.06 -17.10
C ALA A 66 1.22 -5.12 -16.40
N VAL A 67 0.64 -4.16 -15.68
CA VAL A 67 1.33 -3.28 -14.74
C VAL A 67 0.89 -3.65 -13.32
N LEU A 68 1.86 -3.90 -12.43
CA LEU A 68 1.60 -4.10 -11.00
C LEU A 68 1.96 -2.83 -10.23
N VAL A 69 1.00 -2.30 -9.49
CA VAL A 69 1.13 -1.06 -8.71
C VAL A 69 0.90 -1.37 -7.24
N ASN A 70 1.83 -0.94 -6.37
CA ASN A 70 1.59 -0.90 -4.93
C ASN A 70 1.06 0.49 -4.54
N ASN A 71 -0.21 0.58 -4.13
CA ASN A 71 -0.88 1.84 -3.82
C ASN A 71 -2.04 1.65 -2.83
N PRO A 72 -2.03 2.33 -1.66
CA PRO A 72 -0.97 3.21 -1.15
C PRO A 72 0.29 2.45 -0.73
N THR A 73 1.38 3.19 -0.57
CA THR A 73 2.59 2.66 0.07
C THR A 73 2.38 2.45 1.57
N TYR A 74 3.34 1.83 2.22
CA TYR A 74 3.29 1.60 3.67
C TYR A 74 3.18 2.92 4.47
N TYR A 75 3.85 3.97 4.01
CA TYR A 75 3.82 5.32 4.61
C TYR A 75 2.59 6.16 4.20
N GLY A 76 1.65 5.61 3.44
CA GLY A 76 0.44 6.31 3.02
C GLY A 76 0.57 7.13 1.74
N ILE A 77 1.69 7.02 1.02
CA ILE A 77 1.90 7.75 -0.23
C ILE A 77 1.14 7.07 -1.36
N CYS A 78 0.42 7.87 -2.15
CA CYS A 78 -0.33 7.42 -3.31
C CYS A 78 0.26 7.97 -4.61
N SER A 79 0.40 7.10 -5.59
CA SER A 79 0.71 7.44 -6.99
C SER A 79 -0.54 7.91 -7.73
N ASP A 80 -0.39 8.54 -8.89
CA ASP A 80 -1.51 8.83 -9.80
C ASP A 80 -2.03 7.55 -10.45
N ILE A 81 -2.76 6.77 -9.66
CA ILE A 81 -3.29 5.48 -10.12
C ILE A 81 -4.28 5.63 -11.26
N CYS A 82 -5.04 6.73 -11.32
CA CYS A 82 -6.00 6.98 -12.39
C CYS A 82 -5.30 7.11 -13.75
N SER A 83 -4.26 7.93 -13.81
CA SER A 83 -3.50 8.11 -15.04
C SER A 83 -2.69 6.87 -15.41
N ILE A 84 -2.14 6.15 -14.44
CA ILE A 84 -1.46 4.87 -14.67
C ILE A 84 -2.41 3.85 -15.29
N VAL A 85 -3.61 3.69 -14.74
CA VAL A 85 -4.63 2.77 -15.26
C VAL A 85 -5.04 3.14 -16.68
N SER A 86 -5.36 4.42 -16.92
CA SER A 86 -5.76 4.90 -18.26
C SER A 86 -4.67 4.60 -19.29
N PHE A 87 -3.44 4.98 -19.00
CA PHE A 87 -2.33 4.81 -19.93
C PHE A 87 -2.00 3.33 -20.20
N ALA A 88 -2.02 2.48 -19.15
CA ALA A 88 -1.82 1.04 -19.33
C ALA A 88 -2.91 0.40 -20.20
N HIS A 89 -4.16 0.78 -19.99
CA HIS A 89 -5.29 0.29 -20.79
C HIS A 89 -5.21 0.75 -22.25
N GLU A 90 -4.78 1.98 -22.52
CA GLU A 90 -4.53 2.50 -23.89
C GLU A 90 -3.50 1.65 -24.66
N HIS A 91 -2.57 1.01 -23.92
CA HIS A 91 -1.55 0.11 -24.45
C HIS A 91 -1.95 -1.38 -24.36
N GLY A 92 -3.21 -1.67 -24.03
CA GLY A 92 -3.74 -3.04 -23.96
C GLY A 92 -3.27 -3.85 -22.74
N MET A 93 -2.60 -3.23 -21.79
CA MET A 93 -2.10 -3.87 -20.58
C MET A 93 -3.15 -3.90 -19.48
N LYS A 94 -3.11 -4.92 -18.62
CA LYS A 94 -3.94 -5.01 -17.42
C LYS A 94 -3.27 -4.30 -16.24
N VAL A 95 -4.06 -3.77 -15.31
CA VAL A 95 -3.54 -3.16 -14.09
C VAL A 95 -3.95 -3.99 -12.87
N LEU A 96 -2.94 -4.44 -12.14
CA LEU A 96 -3.06 -5.19 -10.89
C LEU A 96 -2.58 -4.28 -9.75
N ALA A 97 -3.42 -4.05 -8.74
CA ALA A 97 -3.04 -3.23 -7.60
C ALA A 97 -2.79 -4.10 -6.35
N ASP A 98 -1.62 -3.96 -5.78
CA ASP A 98 -1.38 -4.33 -4.39
C ASP A 98 -1.86 -3.17 -3.51
N GLU A 99 -3.07 -3.29 -3.02
CA GLU A 99 -3.75 -2.30 -2.20
C GLU A 99 -3.90 -2.83 -0.75
N ALA A 100 -2.91 -3.60 -0.31
CA ALA A 100 -2.91 -4.23 1.01
C ALA A 100 -3.08 -3.22 2.15
N HIS A 101 -2.62 -1.99 1.98
CA HIS A 101 -2.75 -0.89 2.95
C HIS A 101 -3.89 0.07 2.65
N GLY A 102 -4.78 -0.24 1.69
CA GLY A 102 -5.82 0.64 1.19
C GLY A 102 -7.26 0.17 1.39
N THR A 103 -7.52 -0.82 2.25
CA THR A 103 -8.89 -1.35 2.48
C THR A 103 -9.89 -0.25 2.84
N HIS A 104 -9.50 0.73 3.64
CA HIS A 104 -10.34 1.83 4.12
C HIS A 104 -10.67 2.87 3.03
N LEU A 105 -9.90 2.94 1.96
CA LEU A 105 -10.13 3.88 0.84
C LEU A 105 -11.47 3.65 0.13
N TYR A 106 -12.06 2.48 0.29
CA TYR A 106 -13.37 2.12 -0.28
C TYR A 106 -14.55 2.69 0.50
N PHE A 107 -14.34 3.17 1.72
CA PHE A 107 -15.42 3.47 2.66
C PHE A 107 -15.48 4.94 3.10
N GLN A 108 -14.47 5.75 2.76
CA GLN A 108 -14.43 7.18 3.08
C GLN A 108 -14.01 7.98 1.84
N PRO A 109 -14.91 8.82 1.28
CA PRO A 109 -14.68 9.50 -0.01
C PRO A 109 -13.62 10.60 0.03
N ASP A 110 -13.26 11.11 1.23
CA ASP A 110 -12.25 12.16 1.41
C ASP A 110 -10.82 11.59 1.51
N LEU A 111 -10.70 10.26 1.48
CA LEU A 111 -9.44 9.54 1.36
C LEU A 111 -9.03 9.39 -0.12
N PRO A 112 -7.76 9.04 -0.39
CA PRO A 112 -7.27 8.81 -1.74
C PRO A 112 -8.12 7.84 -2.56
N VAL A 113 -8.07 7.98 -3.86
CA VAL A 113 -8.81 7.11 -4.78
C VAL A 113 -8.32 5.66 -4.66
N SER A 114 -9.28 4.73 -4.47
CA SER A 114 -8.98 3.28 -4.47
C SER A 114 -8.71 2.76 -5.89
N ALA A 115 -7.95 1.68 -5.99
CA ALA A 115 -7.56 1.09 -7.27
C ALA A 115 -8.76 0.69 -8.14
N MET A 116 -9.79 0.08 -7.54
CA MET A 116 -10.99 -0.31 -8.28
C MET A 116 -11.80 0.89 -8.78
N LYS A 117 -11.84 1.97 -8.00
CA LYS A 117 -12.49 3.23 -8.43
C LYS A 117 -11.70 3.91 -9.55
N ALA A 118 -10.37 3.80 -9.53
CA ALA A 118 -9.50 4.26 -10.61
C ALA A 118 -9.62 3.41 -11.90
N GLY A 119 -10.27 2.23 -11.83
CA GLY A 119 -10.50 1.36 -12.99
C GLY A 119 -9.48 0.22 -13.12
N ALA A 120 -8.64 -0.05 -12.12
CA ALA A 120 -7.75 -1.20 -12.14
C ALA A 120 -8.52 -2.51 -12.37
N ASP A 121 -7.89 -3.47 -13.06
CA ASP A 121 -8.54 -4.74 -13.38
C ASP A 121 -8.72 -5.61 -12.13
N MET A 122 -7.72 -5.63 -11.27
CA MET A 122 -7.76 -6.38 -10.01
C MET A 122 -7.06 -5.61 -8.89
N ALA A 123 -7.55 -5.77 -7.67
CA ALA A 123 -6.90 -5.25 -6.47
C ALA A 123 -6.91 -6.27 -5.33
N ALA A 124 -5.76 -6.47 -4.70
CA ALA A 124 -5.63 -7.28 -3.50
C ALA A 124 -5.64 -6.38 -2.27
N VAL A 125 -6.64 -6.52 -1.41
CA VAL A 125 -6.79 -5.74 -0.18
C VAL A 125 -6.66 -6.63 1.06
N SER A 126 -5.85 -6.21 2.02
CA SER A 126 -5.64 -6.94 3.26
C SER A 126 -6.62 -6.44 4.32
N MET A 127 -7.73 -7.17 4.48
CA MET A 127 -8.77 -6.81 5.44
C MET A 127 -8.26 -6.82 6.90
N HIS A 128 -7.26 -7.65 7.19
CA HIS A 128 -6.66 -7.74 8.53
C HIS A 128 -5.75 -6.55 8.90
N LYS A 129 -5.41 -5.67 7.97
CA LYS A 129 -4.61 -4.46 8.26
C LYS A 129 -5.52 -3.30 8.66
N SER A 130 -6.19 -2.68 7.71
CA SER A 130 -7.06 -1.53 7.98
C SER A 130 -8.57 -1.83 7.89
N GLY A 131 -8.95 -3.09 7.69
CA GLY A 131 -10.36 -3.50 7.60
C GLY A 131 -10.96 -4.03 8.89
N GLY A 132 -10.15 -4.39 9.90
CA GLY A 132 -10.61 -4.86 11.20
C GLY A 132 -10.98 -6.35 11.26
N SER A 133 -10.57 -7.18 10.29
CA SER A 133 -10.73 -8.63 10.35
C SER A 133 -9.54 -9.30 11.06
N LEU A 134 -9.70 -10.56 11.42
CA LEU A 134 -8.62 -11.36 11.98
C LEU A 134 -7.49 -11.55 10.97
N THR A 135 -6.29 -11.88 11.47
CA THR A 135 -5.09 -12.08 10.66
C THR A 135 -5.30 -13.07 9.50
N GLN A 136 -4.44 -12.98 8.48
CA GLN A 136 -4.47 -13.82 7.27
C GLN A 136 -5.76 -13.73 6.45
N SER A 137 -6.53 -12.67 6.60
CA SER A 137 -7.75 -12.44 5.84
C SER A 137 -7.58 -11.30 4.83
N SER A 138 -7.89 -11.61 3.57
CA SER A 138 -7.76 -10.68 2.44
C SER A 138 -8.92 -10.88 1.47
N ILE A 139 -9.17 -9.87 0.65
CA ILE A 139 -10.14 -9.93 -0.44
C ILE A 139 -9.43 -9.59 -1.74
N LEU A 140 -9.68 -10.38 -2.78
CA LEU A 140 -9.32 -10.05 -4.13
C LEU A 140 -10.53 -9.44 -4.84
N LEU A 141 -10.40 -8.20 -5.26
CA LEU A 141 -11.41 -7.47 -6.00
C LEU A 141 -11.11 -7.58 -7.50
N THR A 142 -12.16 -7.71 -8.30
CA THR A 142 -12.04 -7.78 -9.77
C THR A 142 -13.01 -6.80 -10.42
N ASN A 143 -12.57 -6.14 -11.48
CA ASN A 143 -13.41 -5.25 -12.26
C ASN A 143 -14.09 -5.99 -13.43
N LYS A 144 -15.03 -5.33 -14.11
CA LYS A 144 -15.70 -5.87 -15.30
C LYS A 144 -14.65 -6.20 -16.36
N GLY A 145 -14.83 -7.36 -17.03
CA GLY A 145 -13.89 -7.82 -18.06
C GLY A 145 -12.81 -8.79 -17.55
N VAL A 146 -12.66 -8.96 -16.24
CA VAL A 146 -11.85 -10.04 -15.66
C VAL A 146 -12.69 -11.30 -15.58
N ASN A 147 -12.14 -12.43 -16.07
CA ASN A 147 -12.82 -13.74 -15.94
C ASN A 147 -12.73 -14.24 -14.48
N ALA A 148 -13.76 -13.94 -13.71
CA ALA A 148 -13.81 -14.27 -12.29
C ALA A 148 -13.75 -15.79 -12.02
N ASP A 149 -14.27 -16.63 -12.93
CA ASP A 149 -14.23 -18.08 -12.76
C ASP A 149 -12.82 -18.62 -12.96
N TYR A 150 -12.08 -18.07 -13.91
CA TYR A 150 -10.67 -18.40 -14.07
C TYR A 150 -9.84 -17.97 -12.86
N VAL A 151 -10.05 -16.74 -12.37
CA VAL A 151 -9.39 -16.26 -11.15
C VAL A 151 -9.69 -17.17 -9.96
N ARG A 152 -10.95 -17.60 -9.79
CA ARG A 152 -11.34 -18.55 -8.73
C ARG A 152 -10.64 -19.89 -8.85
N GLN A 153 -10.47 -20.41 -10.06
CA GLN A 153 -9.71 -21.65 -10.29
C GLN A 153 -8.25 -21.49 -9.83
N ILE A 154 -7.59 -20.38 -10.16
CA ILE A 154 -6.21 -20.11 -9.73
C ILE A 154 -6.12 -19.97 -8.19
N ILE A 155 -7.07 -19.28 -7.56
CA ILE A 155 -7.15 -19.19 -6.11
C ILE A 155 -7.28 -20.57 -5.48
N ASN A 156 -8.15 -21.42 -6.01
CA ASN A 156 -8.33 -22.78 -5.50
C ASN A 156 -7.08 -23.66 -5.63
N LEU A 157 -6.25 -23.40 -6.62
CA LEU A 157 -4.97 -24.10 -6.81
C LEU A 157 -3.87 -23.59 -5.85
N THR A 158 -3.92 -22.34 -5.46
CA THR A 158 -2.84 -21.66 -4.71
C THR A 158 -3.14 -21.42 -3.24
N GLN A 159 -4.40 -21.54 -2.84
CA GLN A 159 -4.85 -21.33 -1.47
C GLN A 159 -5.19 -22.65 -0.76
N THR A 160 -5.41 -22.56 0.55
CA THR A 160 -5.80 -23.73 1.35
C THR A 160 -7.16 -24.31 0.92
N THR A 161 -7.28 -25.63 0.94
CA THR A 161 -8.55 -26.35 0.76
C THR A 161 -9.39 -26.43 2.05
N SER A 162 -8.81 -26.02 3.19
CA SER A 162 -9.41 -26.11 4.52
C SER A 162 -9.50 -24.71 5.16
N GLY A 163 -10.35 -23.86 4.58
CA GLY A 163 -10.57 -22.50 5.09
C GLY A 163 -11.10 -22.47 6.53
N SER A 164 -10.51 -21.63 7.38
CA SER A 164 -11.00 -21.41 8.75
C SER A 164 -12.31 -20.63 8.73
N TYR A 165 -13.38 -21.22 9.28
CA TYR A 165 -14.67 -20.53 9.42
C TYR A 165 -14.58 -19.29 10.32
N LEU A 166 -13.68 -19.26 11.31
CA LEU A 166 -13.47 -18.08 12.14
C LEU A 166 -12.91 -16.91 11.30
N LEU A 167 -11.94 -17.17 10.43
CA LEU A 167 -11.38 -16.15 9.53
C LEU A 167 -12.42 -15.69 8.51
N LEU A 168 -13.18 -16.61 7.91
CA LEU A 168 -14.24 -16.27 6.97
C LEU A 168 -15.36 -15.45 7.63
N ALA A 169 -15.79 -15.84 8.85
CA ALA A 169 -16.77 -15.07 9.61
C ALA A 169 -16.24 -13.67 9.97
N SER A 170 -14.98 -13.55 10.38
CA SER A 170 -14.37 -12.25 10.67
C SER A 170 -14.32 -11.34 9.45
N LEU A 171 -14.03 -11.89 8.27
CA LEU A 171 -14.07 -11.15 7.01
C LEU A 171 -15.46 -10.57 6.72
N ASP A 172 -16.50 -11.38 6.86
CA ASP A 172 -17.88 -10.93 6.58
C ASP A 172 -18.38 -9.91 7.61
N ILE A 173 -18.06 -10.11 8.90
CA ILE A 173 -18.38 -9.14 9.97
C ILE A 173 -17.66 -7.81 9.70
N SER A 174 -16.38 -7.87 9.36
CA SER A 174 -15.59 -6.69 9.02
C SER A 174 -16.16 -5.95 7.82
N ARG A 175 -16.40 -6.66 6.71
CA ARG A 175 -17.06 -6.11 5.52
C ARG A 175 -18.39 -5.44 5.88
N ARG A 176 -19.22 -6.10 6.68
CA ARG A 176 -20.51 -5.54 7.11
C ARG A 176 -20.32 -4.25 7.94
N ASN A 177 -19.40 -4.26 8.89
CA ASN A 177 -19.13 -3.09 9.73
C ASN A 177 -18.64 -1.90 8.88
N LEU A 178 -17.73 -2.15 7.95
CA LEU A 178 -17.22 -1.14 7.04
C LEU A 178 -18.33 -0.59 6.13
N ALA A 179 -19.20 -1.45 5.60
CA ALA A 179 -20.32 -1.02 4.76
C ALA A 179 -21.34 -0.13 5.51
N LEU A 180 -21.56 -0.39 6.80
CA LEU A 180 -22.55 0.33 7.60
C LEU A 180 -21.99 1.54 8.33
N ARG A 181 -20.72 1.51 8.75
CA ARG A 181 -20.12 2.51 9.64
C ARG A 181 -18.76 3.02 9.15
N GLY A 182 -18.23 2.51 8.05
CA GLY A 182 -16.88 2.82 7.59
C GLY A 182 -16.66 4.32 7.42
N ARG A 183 -17.61 5.03 6.81
CA ARG A 183 -17.51 6.48 6.64
C ARG A 183 -17.37 7.21 7.98
N GLU A 184 -18.25 6.94 8.95
CA GLU A 184 -18.18 7.56 10.28
C GLU A 184 -16.89 7.21 11.01
N SER A 185 -16.50 5.93 10.99
CA SER A 185 -15.31 5.44 11.67
C SER A 185 -14.05 6.10 11.11
N PHE A 186 -13.88 6.11 9.79
CA PHE A 186 -12.68 6.70 9.19
C PHE A 186 -12.68 8.23 9.19
N THR A 187 -13.83 8.90 9.28
CA THR A 187 -13.85 10.33 9.58
C THR A 187 -13.21 10.60 10.94
N LYS A 188 -13.59 9.85 11.98
CA LYS A 188 -12.98 9.98 13.32
C LYS A 188 -11.48 9.65 13.31
N VAL A 189 -11.08 8.58 12.60
CA VAL A 189 -9.67 8.22 12.45
C VAL A 189 -8.86 9.34 11.80
N MET A 190 -9.39 9.95 10.73
CA MET A 190 -8.74 11.09 10.07
C MET A 190 -8.58 12.29 11.02
N GLU A 191 -9.64 12.64 11.76
CA GLU A 191 -9.60 13.72 12.75
C GLU A 191 -8.56 13.45 13.85
N MET A 192 -8.52 12.22 14.36
CA MET A 192 -7.55 11.81 15.40
C MET A 192 -6.11 11.82 14.86
N ALA A 193 -5.90 11.34 13.64
CA ALA A 193 -4.59 11.34 13.01
C ALA A 193 -4.06 12.76 12.75
N GLU A 194 -4.93 13.66 12.26
CA GLU A 194 -4.57 15.07 12.06
C GLU A 194 -4.29 15.78 13.39
N TYR A 195 -5.10 15.53 14.40
CA TYR A 195 -4.85 16.05 15.75
C TYR A 195 -3.48 15.59 16.29
N ALA A 196 -3.21 14.28 16.23
CA ALA A 196 -1.93 13.74 16.70
C ALA A 196 -0.74 14.30 15.90
N ARG A 197 -0.87 14.43 14.58
CA ARG A 197 0.17 15.02 13.70
C ARG A 197 0.48 16.46 14.12
N LYS A 198 -0.57 17.25 14.36
CA LYS A 198 -0.41 18.63 14.81
C LYS A 198 0.29 18.70 16.18
N GLU A 199 -0.17 17.94 17.17
CA GLU A 199 0.42 17.94 18.52
C GLU A 199 1.90 17.53 18.49
N ILE A 200 2.26 16.49 17.70
CA ILE A 200 3.65 16.06 17.54
C ILE A 200 4.51 17.16 16.92
N ASN A 201 4.01 17.83 15.90
CA ASN A 201 4.76 18.93 15.26
C ASN A 201 4.88 20.16 16.15
N ASP A 202 3.87 20.44 16.98
CA ASP A 202 3.89 21.56 17.93
C ASP A 202 4.91 21.34 19.08
N ILE A 203 5.21 20.07 19.45
CA ILE A 203 6.26 19.74 20.42
C ILE A 203 7.65 20.13 19.88
N GLY A 204 7.87 19.95 18.57
CA GLY A 204 9.14 20.19 17.90
C GLY A 204 10.16 19.07 18.07
N GLY A 205 11.15 19.05 17.17
CA GLY A 205 12.20 18.01 17.12
C GLY A 205 11.79 16.74 16.36
N TYR A 206 10.52 16.41 16.31
CA TYR A 206 9.92 15.41 15.45
C TYR A 206 9.25 16.08 14.25
N TYR A 207 9.09 15.33 13.16
CA TYR A 207 8.32 15.80 12.03
C TYR A 207 7.29 14.74 11.59
N ALA A 208 6.05 14.96 11.99
CA ALA A 208 4.92 14.16 11.56
C ALA A 208 4.43 14.70 10.21
N TYR A 209 4.76 14.00 9.13
CA TYR A 209 4.45 14.45 7.77
C TYR A 209 3.07 13.96 7.30
N GLY A 210 2.56 14.63 6.27
CA GLY A 210 1.23 14.41 5.74
C GLY A 210 1.04 14.92 4.31
N LYS A 211 -0.09 15.57 4.04
CA LYS A 211 -0.46 16.07 2.71
C LYS A 211 0.47 17.13 2.13
N GLU A 212 1.30 17.79 2.94
CA GLU A 212 2.33 18.73 2.47
C GLU A 212 3.40 18.06 1.61
N LEU A 213 3.53 16.72 1.66
CA LEU A 213 4.41 15.96 0.77
C LEU A 213 3.87 15.84 -0.66
N VAL A 214 2.59 16.16 -0.90
CA VAL A 214 1.97 16.05 -2.22
C VAL A 214 2.67 17.01 -3.18
N ASN A 215 3.25 16.45 -4.24
CA ASN A 215 4.03 17.17 -5.24
C ASN A 215 3.47 17.04 -6.68
N GLY A 216 2.38 16.28 -6.84
CA GLY A 216 1.72 16.05 -8.14
C GLY A 216 2.46 15.10 -9.08
N THR A 217 3.58 14.51 -8.65
CA THR A 217 4.40 13.58 -9.45
C THR A 217 4.55 12.22 -8.76
N SER A 218 5.51 12.07 -7.87
CA SER A 218 5.75 10.83 -7.10
C SER A 218 4.91 10.73 -5.82
N VAL A 219 4.36 11.85 -5.35
CA VAL A 219 3.34 11.91 -4.30
C VAL A 219 2.13 12.62 -4.87
N TYR A 220 1.21 11.85 -5.43
CA TYR A 220 0.00 12.39 -6.04
C TYR A 220 -1.09 12.67 -5.01
N ASP A 221 -1.19 11.81 -4.00
CA ASP A 221 -2.08 11.99 -2.85
C ASP A 221 -1.46 11.32 -1.62
N TYR A 222 -2.04 11.53 -0.45
CA TYR A 222 -1.57 11.02 0.82
C TYR A 222 -2.71 10.49 1.69
N ASP A 223 -2.55 9.28 2.20
CA ASP A 223 -3.47 8.66 3.16
C ASP A 223 -3.23 9.23 4.56
N VAL A 224 -4.06 10.18 4.95
CA VAL A 224 -3.93 10.89 6.23
C VAL A 224 -4.15 10.02 7.47
N THR A 225 -4.69 8.81 7.32
CA THR A 225 -4.85 7.85 8.43
C THR A 225 -3.52 7.25 8.87
N LYS A 226 -2.46 7.40 8.05
CA LYS A 226 -1.10 6.97 8.38
C LYS A 226 -0.39 8.08 9.16
N LEU A 227 -0.13 7.84 10.43
CA LEU A 227 0.66 8.73 11.26
C LEU A 227 2.13 8.35 11.17
N SER A 228 2.81 8.93 10.20
CA SER A 228 4.24 8.73 9.96
C SER A 228 5.03 9.89 10.56
N VAL A 229 6.06 9.58 11.36
CA VAL A 229 6.85 10.58 12.09
C VAL A 229 8.33 10.35 11.85
N HIS A 230 9.02 11.36 11.36
CA HIS A 230 10.47 11.39 11.24
C HIS A 230 11.09 11.74 12.61
N THR A 231 12.07 10.95 13.06
CA THR A 231 12.60 11.00 14.42
C THR A 231 14.04 11.47 14.52
N LEU A 232 14.80 11.44 13.42
CA LEU A 232 16.24 11.77 13.43
C LEU A 232 16.54 13.22 13.82
N GLY A 233 15.57 14.12 13.76
CA GLY A 233 15.72 15.51 14.21
C GLY A 233 16.15 15.64 15.68
N LEU A 234 15.83 14.65 16.50
CA LEU A 234 16.29 14.53 17.90
C LEU A 234 17.48 13.58 18.08
N GLY A 235 18.03 13.04 16.99
CA GLY A 235 19.14 12.09 17.03
C GLY A 235 18.73 10.68 17.46
N LEU A 236 17.43 10.36 17.45
CA LEU A 236 16.90 9.04 17.77
C LEU A 236 16.51 8.30 16.49
N ALA A 237 16.96 7.05 16.35
CA ALA A 237 16.47 6.19 15.30
C ALA A 237 14.99 5.81 15.56
N GLY A 238 14.20 5.62 14.48
CA GLY A 238 12.79 5.24 14.61
C GLY A 238 12.61 3.95 15.40
N ILE A 239 13.51 2.98 15.26
CA ILE A 239 13.45 1.73 16.04
C ILE A 239 13.67 1.98 17.54
N GLU A 240 14.52 2.93 17.92
CA GLU A 240 14.72 3.30 19.33
C GLU A 240 13.47 3.94 19.91
N VAL A 241 12.81 4.81 19.13
CA VAL A 241 11.53 5.43 19.54
C VAL A 241 10.43 4.37 19.63
N TYR A 242 10.39 3.40 18.69
CA TYR A 242 9.46 2.27 18.75
C TYR A 242 9.61 1.47 20.05
N ASP A 243 10.85 1.09 20.40
CA ASP A 243 11.12 0.32 21.61
C ASP A 243 10.77 1.15 22.88
N LEU A 244 11.12 2.44 22.92
CA LEU A 244 10.80 3.32 24.02
C LEU A 244 9.29 3.47 24.23
N LEU A 245 8.52 3.67 23.16
CA LEU A 245 7.06 3.77 23.24
C LEU A 245 6.43 2.49 23.78
N ARG A 246 6.91 1.32 23.33
CA ARG A 246 6.41 0.03 23.79
C ARG A 246 6.80 -0.25 25.25
N ASP A 247 8.06 -0.08 25.60
CA ASP A 247 8.62 -0.58 26.87
C ASP A 247 8.36 0.37 28.03
N GLU A 248 8.31 1.69 27.79
CA GLU A 248 8.15 2.70 28.84
C GLU A 248 6.75 3.31 28.90
N TYR A 249 6.01 3.29 27.79
CA TYR A 249 4.72 4.00 27.68
C TYR A 249 3.53 3.10 27.33
N ASP A 250 3.74 1.79 27.16
CA ASP A 250 2.69 0.83 26.73
C ASP A 250 1.99 1.24 25.40
N ILE A 251 2.71 1.94 24.53
CA ILE A 251 2.21 2.37 23.23
C ILE A 251 2.76 1.47 22.14
N GLN A 252 1.90 0.60 21.58
CA GLN A 252 2.26 -0.24 20.46
C GLN A 252 1.96 0.47 19.15
N ILE A 253 2.98 0.77 18.38
CA ILE A 253 2.88 1.29 17.02
C ILE A 253 3.15 0.19 15.99
N GLU A 254 2.94 0.47 14.71
CA GLU A 254 3.07 -0.53 13.65
C GLU A 254 4.52 -0.95 13.43
N PHE A 255 5.42 0.00 13.23
CA PHE A 255 6.86 -0.27 13.15
C PHE A 255 7.71 0.99 13.36
N GLY A 256 9.03 0.77 13.54
CA GLY A 256 10.07 1.78 13.44
C GLY A 256 11.17 1.33 12.47
N ASP A 257 11.64 2.23 11.63
CA ASP A 257 12.83 2.04 10.80
C ASP A 257 14.01 2.89 11.32
N VAL A 258 15.01 3.15 10.47
CA VAL A 258 16.17 3.96 10.85
C VAL A 258 15.78 5.42 11.11
N SER A 259 14.83 5.95 10.36
CA SER A 259 14.53 7.39 10.34
C SER A 259 13.14 7.74 10.82
N ASN A 260 12.23 6.77 10.84
CA ASN A 260 10.81 7.02 11.03
C ASN A 260 10.14 5.99 11.92
N ILE A 261 9.02 6.39 12.51
CA ILE A 261 8.01 5.49 13.05
C ILE A 261 6.72 5.63 12.27
N LEU A 262 5.92 4.56 12.26
CA LEU A 262 4.58 4.56 11.70
C LEU A 262 3.59 4.02 12.72
N ALA A 263 2.51 4.76 12.94
CA ALA A 263 1.38 4.33 13.73
C ALA A 263 0.10 4.30 12.85
N TYR A 264 -0.78 3.36 13.16
CA TYR A 264 -2.16 3.32 12.68
C TYR A 264 -3.06 3.81 13.81
N ILE A 265 -3.95 4.73 13.49
CA ILE A 265 -4.94 5.25 14.44
C ILE A 265 -6.21 4.40 14.37
#